data_85c30164c00ef3dd377042788e49076c
#
_entry.id   85c30164c00ef3dd377042788e49076c
#
_cell.length_a   1.000
_cell.length_b   1.000
_cell.length_c   1.000
_cell.angle_alpha   90.00
_cell.angle_beta   90.00
_cell.angle_gamma   90.00
#
_symmetry.space_group_name_H-M   'P 1'
#
loop_
_entity.id
_entity.type
_entity.pdbx_description
1 polymer ?
#
loop_
_entity_poly.entity_id
_entity_poly.type
_entity_poly.pdbx_seq_one_letter_code
_entity_poly.pdbx_strand_id
1 'polypeptide(L)'
;MRTPPAPLSLMERDRRWALANDIMVSERLDALVVHGDREAAAPAGFSPDCYFTNDRPGSIVVFVGDQPPRVFTFASLMIADHLQAGLRGDLQWIAPEQLWVGKSGQEVGRWLQQCGLHSARIGVLGLEPYPPFYFDGAMPARTLQGMQAAVPGAEFVPVYRAFFQRASVKSQEELALIAHAAWIGESMSEALRATARPGVSEADLVAAVTATCFSLGGYTAEVLLGSGPEYVGWGPPAWQYRAQPPRILRDGDLVLSEIFALYGLMETQHQAAVAIGEVHDDIHRAAAVARSSYEAGLSALRVGNTFGDVVDAMEAPLLEAGGWHVHPLVHSLNPYGPIGFGRAPGIEALPEAARYAHIAPLPTVGRELPLQAGMCFAFEPNCAFGRHMANIGGTVIVGADAGTALNENSTRLMQADA
;
A
#
# COMPACT_ATOMS: atom_id res chain seq x y z
N MET A 1 15.87 12.55 -17.21
CA MET A 1 14.50 12.11 -16.85
C MET A 1 14.31 10.70 -17.38
N ARG A 2 13.88 9.77 -16.55
CA ARG A 2 13.57 8.39 -16.98
C ARG A 2 12.31 8.40 -17.84
N THR A 3 12.29 7.66 -18.95
CA THR A 3 11.08 7.53 -19.77
C THR A 3 10.02 6.75 -19.00
N PRO A 4 8.79 7.26 -18.87
CA PRO A 4 7.69 6.51 -18.26
C PRO A 4 7.41 5.21 -19.00
N PRO A 5 6.93 4.17 -18.31
CA PRO A 5 6.45 2.96 -18.97
C PRO A 5 5.24 3.26 -19.88
N ALA A 6 5.01 2.38 -20.84
CA ALA A 6 3.81 2.46 -21.67
C ALA A 6 2.54 2.34 -20.81
N PRO A 7 1.42 2.95 -21.21
CA PRO A 7 0.13 2.72 -20.57
C PRO A 7 -0.23 1.23 -20.55
N LEU A 8 -0.95 0.79 -19.53
CA LEU A 8 -1.44 -0.59 -19.44
C LEU A 8 -2.29 -0.95 -20.67
N SER A 9 -1.97 -2.07 -21.29
CA SER A 9 -2.57 -2.51 -22.54
C SER A 9 -3.98 -3.09 -22.37
N LEU A 10 -4.69 -3.30 -23.50
CA LEU A 10 -5.93 -4.07 -23.49
C LEU A 10 -5.70 -5.56 -23.17
N MET A 11 -4.51 -6.09 -23.41
CA MET A 11 -4.16 -7.46 -22.99
C MET A 11 -4.10 -7.56 -21.46
N GLU A 12 -3.57 -6.53 -20.79
CA GLU A 12 -3.55 -6.48 -19.33
C GLU A 12 -4.97 -6.33 -18.76
N ARG A 13 -5.84 -5.53 -19.40
CA ARG A 13 -7.28 -5.49 -19.07
C ARG A 13 -7.90 -6.88 -19.13
N ASP A 14 -7.70 -7.56 -20.25
CA ASP A 14 -8.32 -8.87 -20.50
C ASP A 14 -7.80 -9.91 -19.49
N ARG A 15 -6.51 -9.84 -19.13
CA ARG A 15 -5.94 -10.66 -18.05
C ARG A 15 -6.62 -10.39 -16.70
N ARG A 16 -6.83 -9.12 -16.35
CA ARG A 16 -7.50 -8.77 -15.08
C ARG A 16 -8.98 -9.14 -15.07
N TRP A 17 -9.67 -9.01 -16.19
CA TRP A 17 -11.07 -9.46 -16.29
C TRP A 17 -11.17 -10.99 -16.26
N ALA A 18 -10.23 -11.71 -16.88
CA ALA A 18 -10.14 -13.15 -16.72
C ALA A 18 -9.91 -13.57 -15.26
N LEU A 19 -9.09 -12.83 -14.51
CA LEU A 19 -8.91 -13.04 -13.07
C LEU A 19 -10.24 -12.89 -12.29
N ALA A 20 -11.08 -11.91 -12.62
CA ALA A 20 -12.42 -11.80 -12.03
C ALA A 20 -13.30 -13.03 -12.33
N ASN A 21 -13.27 -13.51 -13.58
CA ASN A 21 -14.00 -14.72 -13.98
C ASN A 21 -13.46 -15.97 -13.26
N ASP A 22 -12.15 -16.11 -13.11
CA ASP A 22 -11.53 -17.21 -12.36
C ASP A 22 -11.94 -17.20 -10.87
N ILE A 23 -12.10 -16.03 -10.27
CA ILE A 23 -12.66 -15.91 -8.91
C ILE A 23 -14.11 -16.42 -8.90
N MET A 24 -14.93 -15.94 -9.85
CA MET A 24 -16.33 -16.36 -9.90
C MET A 24 -16.47 -17.89 -10.05
N VAL A 25 -15.67 -18.50 -10.92
CA VAL A 25 -15.67 -19.95 -11.11
C VAL A 25 -15.20 -20.69 -9.85
N SER A 26 -14.07 -20.31 -9.27
CA SER A 26 -13.49 -21.03 -8.12
C SER A 26 -14.34 -20.92 -6.86
N GLU A 27 -14.98 -19.76 -6.65
CA GLU A 27 -15.84 -19.49 -5.49
C GLU A 27 -17.32 -19.82 -5.76
N ARG A 28 -17.64 -20.33 -6.98
CA ARG A 28 -19.00 -20.68 -7.43
C ARG A 28 -19.96 -19.50 -7.30
N LEU A 29 -19.58 -18.37 -7.89
CA LEU A 29 -20.34 -17.13 -7.86
C LEU A 29 -21.06 -16.90 -9.19
N ASP A 30 -22.26 -16.35 -9.13
CA ASP A 30 -23.02 -15.87 -10.28
C ASP A 30 -22.65 -14.44 -10.68
N ALA A 31 -22.09 -13.68 -9.72
CA ALA A 31 -21.62 -12.31 -9.94
C ALA A 31 -20.50 -11.95 -8.97
N LEU A 32 -19.70 -10.95 -9.35
CA LEU A 32 -18.68 -10.34 -8.50
C LEU A 32 -18.90 -8.83 -8.45
N VAL A 33 -19.12 -8.30 -7.24
CA VAL A 33 -19.21 -6.87 -6.94
C VAL A 33 -17.88 -6.40 -6.35
N VAL A 34 -17.26 -5.42 -6.98
CA VAL A 34 -16.01 -4.80 -6.54
C VAL A 34 -16.32 -3.40 -6.05
N HIS A 35 -16.17 -3.17 -4.75
CA HIS A 35 -16.37 -1.86 -4.16
C HIS A 35 -15.07 -1.04 -4.23
N GLY A 36 -15.13 0.10 -4.89
CA GLY A 36 -14.07 1.09 -4.91
C GLY A 36 -14.28 2.13 -3.82
N ASP A 37 -13.28 2.29 -2.96
CA ASP A 37 -13.26 3.29 -1.92
C ASP A 37 -12.48 4.51 -2.39
N ARG A 38 -13.20 5.60 -2.63
CA ARG A 38 -12.59 6.88 -2.99
C ARG A 38 -11.89 7.56 -1.81
N GLU A 39 -12.35 7.22 -0.60
CA GLU A 39 -11.88 7.83 0.64
C GLU A 39 -10.88 6.93 1.36
N ALA A 40 -10.26 5.99 0.61
CA ALA A 40 -9.22 5.16 1.17
C ALA A 40 -8.26 6.03 1.96
N ALA A 41 -8.21 5.77 3.26
CA ALA A 41 -7.27 6.45 4.11
C ALA A 41 -5.86 6.17 3.58
N ALA A 42 -5.10 7.23 3.38
CA ALA A 42 -3.68 7.06 3.16
C ALA A 42 -3.13 6.05 4.20
N PRO A 43 -2.11 5.29 3.87
CA PRO A 43 -1.23 5.50 2.73
C PRO A 43 -1.60 4.69 1.49
N ALA A 44 -2.56 3.77 1.58
CA ALA A 44 -2.79 2.78 0.56
C ALA A 44 -3.40 3.36 -0.72
N GLY A 45 -2.65 3.29 -1.79
CA GLY A 45 -3.10 3.73 -3.11
C GLY A 45 -3.81 2.66 -3.93
N PHE A 46 -3.76 1.40 -3.52
CA PHE A 46 -4.36 0.32 -4.28
C PHE A 46 -5.87 0.24 -4.06
N SER A 47 -6.64 0.43 -5.13
CA SER A 47 -8.09 0.29 -5.13
C SER A 47 -8.52 -0.81 -6.11
N PRO A 48 -9.30 -1.82 -5.67
CA PRO A 48 -9.71 -2.92 -6.54
C PRO A 48 -10.53 -2.50 -7.75
N ASP A 49 -11.34 -1.45 -7.65
CA ASP A 49 -12.09 -0.92 -8.79
C ASP A 49 -11.17 -0.35 -9.87
N CYS A 50 -10.15 0.41 -9.48
CA CYS A 50 -9.14 0.91 -10.39
C CYS A 50 -8.32 -0.23 -11.01
N TYR A 51 -8.07 -1.29 -10.28
CA TYR A 51 -7.40 -2.48 -10.80
C TYR A 51 -8.15 -3.08 -11.99
N PHE A 52 -9.49 -3.09 -11.96
CA PHE A 52 -10.32 -3.64 -13.02
C PHE A 52 -10.70 -2.62 -14.11
N THR A 53 -10.64 -1.32 -13.82
CA THR A 53 -11.07 -0.28 -14.77
C THR A 53 -9.94 0.49 -15.41
N ASN A 54 -8.75 0.53 -14.78
CA ASN A 54 -7.64 1.42 -15.13
C ASN A 54 -8.11 2.89 -15.20
N ASP A 55 -9.00 3.27 -14.29
CA ASP A 55 -9.58 4.60 -14.18
C ASP A 55 -9.53 5.05 -12.70
N ARG A 56 -10.02 6.23 -12.41
CA ARG A 56 -9.97 6.83 -11.07
C ARG A 56 -10.81 6.07 -10.05
N PRO A 57 -10.42 6.10 -8.76
CA PRO A 57 -11.07 5.34 -7.71
C PRO A 57 -12.47 5.84 -7.36
N GLY A 58 -13.24 4.97 -6.73
CA GLY A 58 -14.54 5.26 -6.16
C GLY A 58 -15.73 4.81 -7.00
N SER A 59 -15.54 3.85 -7.88
CA SER A 59 -16.62 3.18 -8.62
C SER A 59 -17.05 1.88 -7.95
N ILE A 60 -18.22 1.35 -8.31
CA ILE A 60 -18.59 -0.04 -8.04
C ILE A 60 -18.57 -0.76 -9.38
N VAL A 61 -17.75 -1.81 -9.48
CA VAL A 61 -17.61 -2.63 -10.69
C VAL A 61 -18.33 -3.95 -10.48
N VAL A 62 -19.18 -4.34 -11.41
CA VAL A 62 -19.97 -5.58 -11.29
C VAL A 62 -19.75 -6.46 -12.51
N PHE A 63 -19.22 -7.66 -12.27
CA PHE A 63 -19.08 -8.72 -13.25
C PHE A 63 -20.27 -9.68 -13.13
N VAL A 64 -20.86 -10.08 -14.25
CA VAL A 64 -21.96 -11.05 -14.33
C VAL A 64 -21.69 -12.01 -15.47
N GLY A 65 -21.45 -13.28 -15.19
CA GLY A 65 -21.04 -14.25 -16.19
C GLY A 65 -19.82 -13.76 -16.99
N ASP A 66 -19.78 -14.08 -18.27
CA ASP A 66 -18.66 -13.74 -19.17
C ASP A 66 -18.83 -12.35 -19.84
N GLN A 67 -19.79 -11.55 -19.37
CA GLN A 67 -20.03 -10.23 -19.96
C GLN A 67 -18.99 -9.21 -19.47
N PRO A 68 -18.67 -8.18 -20.27
CA PRO A 68 -17.90 -7.05 -19.81
C PRO A 68 -18.54 -6.40 -18.56
N PRO A 69 -17.76 -5.91 -17.58
CA PRO A 69 -18.31 -5.41 -16.34
C PRO A 69 -19.17 -4.17 -16.53
N ARG A 70 -20.15 -3.99 -15.65
CA ARG A 70 -20.87 -2.74 -15.48
C ARG A 70 -20.13 -1.90 -14.43
N VAL A 71 -19.91 -0.62 -14.72
CA VAL A 71 -19.21 0.30 -13.83
C VAL A 71 -20.17 1.40 -13.38
N PHE A 72 -20.45 1.43 -12.08
CA PHE A 72 -21.33 2.43 -11.44
C PHE A 72 -20.47 3.55 -10.88
N THR A 73 -20.67 4.76 -11.42
CA THR A 73 -19.95 5.96 -10.99
C THR A 73 -20.89 6.96 -10.31
N PHE A 74 -20.34 7.88 -9.51
CA PHE A 74 -21.16 8.74 -8.66
C PHE A 74 -21.78 9.95 -9.39
N ALA A 75 -21.21 10.39 -10.51
CA ALA A 75 -21.65 11.61 -11.18
C ALA A 75 -21.41 11.60 -12.69
N SER A 76 -22.23 12.40 -13.41
CA SER A 76 -22.05 12.63 -14.85
C SER A 76 -20.73 13.29 -15.22
N LEU A 77 -20.07 13.97 -14.28
CA LEU A 77 -18.72 14.50 -14.45
C LEU A 77 -17.72 13.41 -14.84
N MET A 78 -17.85 12.21 -14.26
CA MET A 78 -17.00 11.06 -14.60
C MET A 78 -17.21 10.62 -16.05
N ILE A 79 -18.44 10.72 -16.57
CA ILE A 79 -18.74 10.45 -17.99
C ILE A 79 -18.10 11.52 -18.89
N ALA A 80 -18.14 12.79 -18.49
CA ALA A 80 -17.52 13.88 -19.25
C ALA A 80 -16.00 13.68 -19.35
N ASP A 81 -15.35 13.29 -18.26
CA ASP A 81 -13.91 13.00 -18.24
C ASP A 81 -13.57 11.79 -19.12
N HIS A 82 -14.39 10.74 -19.08
CA HIS A 82 -14.24 9.57 -19.93
C HIS A 82 -14.35 9.93 -21.43
N LEU A 83 -15.31 10.78 -21.78
CA LEU A 83 -15.46 11.31 -23.14
C LEU A 83 -14.23 12.15 -23.55
N GLN A 84 -13.71 13.00 -22.66
CA GLN A 84 -12.51 13.80 -22.93
C GLN A 84 -11.27 12.91 -23.12
N ALA A 85 -11.10 11.86 -22.34
CA ALA A 85 -10.01 10.91 -22.50
C ALA A 85 -10.07 10.24 -23.89
N GLY A 86 -11.27 9.82 -24.32
CA GLY A 86 -11.46 9.26 -25.67
C GLY A 86 -11.15 10.28 -26.78
N LEU A 87 -11.54 11.55 -26.61
CA LEU A 87 -11.22 12.61 -27.59
C LEU A 87 -9.71 12.91 -27.69
N ARG A 88 -8.96 12.73 -26.60
CA ARG A 88 -7.50 12.87 -26.61
C ARG A 88 -6.80 11.64 -27.21
N GLY A 89 -7.52 10.53 -27.41
CA GLY A 89 -6.96 9.28 -27.85
C GLY A 89 -6.31 8.46 -26.74
N ASP A 90 -6.67 8.74 -25.47
CA ASP A 90 -6.22 7.94 -24.33
C ASP A 90 -6.83 6.52 -24.43
N LEU A 91 -6.03 5.50 -24.11
CA LEU A 91 -6.51 4.12 -24.12
C LEU A 91 -7.50 3.89 -22.99
N GLN A 92 -8.74 3.57 -23.33
CA GLN A 92 -9.80 3.31 -22.37
C GLN A 92 -10.11 1.82 -22.27
N TRP A 93 -10.20 1.30 -21.02
CA TRP A 93 -10.57 -0.09 -20.78
C TRP A 93 -12.07 -0.30 -20.77
N ILE A 94 -12.82 0.72 -20.36
CA ILE A 94 -14.28 0.67 -20.18
C ILE A 94 -14.94 1.35 -21.36
N ALA A 95 -15.83 0.65 -22.03
CA ALA A 95 -16.62 1.22 -23.13
C ALA A 95 -17.78 2.08 -22.57
N PRO A 96 -18.25 3.11 -23.32
CA PRO A 96 -19.31 4.00 -22.86
C PRO A 96 -20.58 3.29 -22.38
N GLU A 97 -20.96 2.19 -23.03
CA GLU A 97 -22.14 1.40 -22.67
C GLU A 97 -22.03 0.64 -21.35
N GLN A 98 -20.82 0.47 -20.83
CA GLN A 98 -20.55 -0.16 -19.54
C GLN A 98 -20.72 0.83 -18.36
N LEU A 99 -20.69 2.13 -18.63
CA LEU A 99 -20.76 3.15 -17.60
C LEU A 99 -22.20 3.44 -17.20
N TRP A 100 -22.41 3.62 -15.90
CA TRP A 100 -23.69 3.97 -15.31
C TRP A 100 -23.51 5.06 -14.24
N VAL A 101 -24.35 6.12 -14.31
CA VAL A 101 -24.35 7.16 -13.28
C VAL A 101 -25.27 6.77 -12.15
N GLY A 102 -24.73 6.71 -10.94
CA GLY A 102 -25.43 6.28 -9.73
C GLY A 102 -24.80 5.03 -9.15
N LYS A 103 -24.16 5.16 -7.98
CA LYS A 103 -23.44 4.05 -7.29
C LYS A 103 -24.05 3.69 -5.94
N SER A 104 -25.32 3.99 -5.71
CA SER A 104 -25.98 3.53 -4.48
C SER A 104 -26.20 2.00 -4.50
N GLY A 105 -26.21 1.38 -3.33
CA GLY A 105 -26.54 -0.04 -3.24
C GLY A 105 -27.89 -0.41 -3.83
N GLN A 106 -28.86 0.54 -3.85
CA GLN A 106 -30.15 0.32 -4.50
C GLN A 106 -30.03 0.27 -6.03
N GLU A 107 -29.17 1.08 -6.63
CA GLU A 107 -28.96 1.09 -8.10
C GLU A 107 -28.22 -0.16 -8.55
N VAL A 108 -27.15 -0.52 -7.84
CA VAL A 108 -26.45 -1.78 -8.07
C VAL A 108 -27.39 -2.96 -7.89
N GLY A 109 -28.18 -2.97 -6.81
CA GLY A 109 -29.15 -4.03 -6.53
C GLY A 109 -30.22 -4.14 -7.60
N ARG A 110 -30.77 -3.03 -8.13
CA ARG A 110 -31.70 -3.06 -9.27
C ARG A 110 -31.07 -3.66 -10.53
N TRP A 111 -29.80 -3.37 -10.77
CA TRP A 111 -29.06 -3.99 -11.89
C TRP A 111 -28.91 -5.50 -11.67
N LEU A 112 -28.53 -5.96 -10.50
CA LEU A 112 -28.45 -7.37 -10.16
C LEU A 112 -29.81 -8.08 -10.35
N GLN A 113 -30.91 -7.42 -9.95
CA GLN A 113 -32.27 -7.91 -10.17
C GLN A 113 -32.60 -8.01 -11.67
N GLN A 114 -32.26 -6.99 -12.48
CA GLN A 114 -32.45 -7.01 -13.94
C GLN A 114 -31.66 -8.13 -14.62
N CYS A 115 -30.50 -8.50 -14.08
CA CYS A 115 -29.73 -9.65 -14.53
C CYS A 115 -30.30 -11.01 -14.08
N GLY A 116 -31.43 -11.03 -13.36
CA GLY A 116 -32.06 -12.26 -12.89
C GLY A 116 -31.43 -12.89 -11.65
N LEU A 117 -30.58 -12.16 -10.93
CA LEU A 117 -29.78 -12.67 -9.82
C LEU A 117 -30.56 -12.69 -8.48
N HIS A 118 -31.84 -13.06 -8.49
CA HIS A 118 -32.72 -13.04 -7.31
C HIS A 118 -32.33 -13.99 -6.19
N SER A 119 -31.67 -15.12 -6.53
CA SER A 119 -31.24 -16.16 -5.58
C SER A 119 -29.79 -16.57 -5.86
N ALA A 120 -29.01 -15.63 -6.32
CA ALA A 120 -27.63 -15.81 -6.73
C ALA A 120 -26.66 -15.83 -5.55
N ARG A 121 -25.49 -16.43 -5.77
CA ARG A 121 -24.35 -16.29 -4.88
C ARG A 121 -23.42 -15.20 -5.43
N ILE A 122 -23.30 -14.11 -4.72
CA ILE A 122 -22.62 -12.89 -5.18
C ILE A 122 -21.37 -12.64 -4.34
N GLY A 123 -20.20 -12.71 -4.97
CA GLY A 123 -18.95 -12.34 -4.34
C GLY A 123 -18.82 -10.82 -4.19
N VAL A 124 -18.27 -10.38 -3.08
CA VAL A 124 -18.07 -8.94 -2.83
C VAL A 124 -16.63 -8.68 -2.35
N LEU A 125 -15.90 -7.90 -3.10
CA LEU A 125 -14.66 -7.27 -2.63
C LEU A 125 -15.02 -6.02 -1.82
N GLY A 126 -14.63 -6.02 -0.55
CA GLY A 126 -14.88 -4.92 0.39
C GLY A 126 -15.67 -5.30 1.64
N LEU A 127 -16.09 -6.57 1.80
CA LEU A 127 -16.78 -7.04 3.00
C LEU A 127 -15.82 -7.56 4.07
N GLU A 128 -14.76 -8.23 3.68
CA GLU A 128 -13.78 -8.77 4.64
C GLU A 128 -12.68 -7.75 4.95
N PRO A 129 -12.10 -7.83 6.15
CA PRO A 129 -10.97 -6.98 6.49
C PRO A 129 -9.78 -7.29 5.60
N TYR A 130 -9.03 -6.25 5.27
CA TYR A 130 -7.67 -6.40 4.78
C TYR A 130 -6.73 -5.50 5.60
N PRO A 131 -5.83 -6.14 6.34
CA PRO A 131 -4.86 -5.41 7.16
C PRO A 131 -3.96 -4.53 6.29
N PRO A 132 -3.42 -3.44 6.85
CA PRO A 132 -3.66 -2.98 8.22
C PRO A 132 -4.83 -2.00 8.37
N PHE A 133 -5.50 -1.60 7.27
CA PHE A 133 -6.34 -0.40 7.26
C PHE A 133 -7.83 -0.64 7.48
N TYR A 134 -8.38 -1.73 6.97
CA TYR A 134 -9.82 -2.00 7.03
C TYR A 134 -10.11 -3.25 7.83
N PHE A 135 -10.23 -3.10 9.15
CA PHE A 135 -10.52 -4.22 10.05
C PHE A 135 -11.94 -4.78 9.88
N ASP A 136 -12.87 -3.95 9.41
CA ASP A 136 -14.29 -4.31 9.26
C ASP A 136 -14.75 -4.31 7.77
N GLY A 137 -13.80 -4.25 6.83
CA GLY A 137 -14.08 -4.12 5.41
C GLY A 137 -14.29 -2.67 4.96
N ALA A 138 -14.27 -2.45 3.66
CA ALA A 138 -14.35 -1.12 3.04
C ALA A 138 -15.77 -0.74 2.57
N MET A 139 -16.66 -1.72 2.37
CA MET A 139 -17.99 -1.46 1.85
C MET A 139 -18.90 -0.85 2.92
N PRO A 140 -19.50 0.33 2.67
CA PRO A 140 -20.47 0.92 3.60
C PRO A 140 -21.69 0.00 3.82
N ALA A 141 -22.13 -0.13 5.07
CA ALA A 141 -23.28 -0.96 5.42
C ALA A 141 -24.54 -0.64 4.60
N ARG A 142 -24.80 0.66 4.32
CA ARG A 142 -25.95 1.07 3.50
C ARG A 142 -25.85 0.61 2.05
N THR A 143 -24.66 0.51 1.48
CA THR A 143 -24.46 0.00 0.12
C THR A 143 -24.84 -1.48 0.08
N LEU A 144 -24.32 -2.28 1.01
CA LEU A 144 -24.66 -3.69 1.11
C LEU A 144 -26.18 -3.89 1.35
N GLN A 145 -26.76 -3.19 2.33
CA GLN A 145 -28.19 -3.26 2.63
C GLN A 145 -29.07 -2.90 1.42
N GLY A 146 -28.66 -1.91 0.63
CA GLY A 146 -29.39 -1.52 -0.59
C GLY A 146 -29.40 -2.63 -1.64
N MET A 147 -28.29 -3.34 -1.83
CA MET A 147 -28.22 -4.51 -2.71
C MET A 147 -29.07 -5.67 -2.17
N GLN A 148 -28.93 -5.99 -0.90
CA GLN A 148 -29.70 -7.06 -0.24
C GLN A 148 -31.22 -6.83 -0.32
N ALA A 149 -31.65 -5.57 -0.15
CA ALA A 149 -33.08 -5.24 -0.27
C ALA A 149 -33.63 -5.44 -1.69
N ALA A 150 -32.82 -5.27 -2.72
CA ALA A 150 -33.23 -5.45 -4.12
C ALA A 150 -33.25 -6.92 -4.55
N VAL A 151 -32.36 -7.75 -4.00
CA VAL A 151 -32.27 -9.20 -4.28
C VAL A 151 -32.23 -10.00 -2.96
N PRO A 152 -33.35 -10.05 -2.23
CA PRO A 152 -33.38 -10.58 -0.86
C PRO A 152 -33.13 -12.10 -0.75
N GLY A 153 -33.20 -12.83 -1.85
CA GLY A 153 -32.82 -14.24 -1.92
C GLY A 153 -31.39 -14.52 -2.27
N ALA A 154 -30.60 -13.49 -2.58
CA ALA A 154 -29.18 -13.65 -2.92
C ALA A 154 -28.31 -13.74 -1.66
N GLU A 155 -27.26 -14.55 -1.76
CA GLU A 155 -26.18 -14.65 -0.75
C GLU A 155 -25.03 -13.74 -1.14
N PHE A 156 -24.59 -12.85 -0.25
CA PHE A 156 -23.43 -11.97 -0.45
C PHE A 156 -22.26 -12.51 0.38
N VAL A 157 -21.16 -12.86 -0.29
CA VAL A 157 -20.01 -13.50 0.34
C VAL A 157 -18.72 -12.71 0.14
N PRO A 158 -17.85 -12.63 1.16
CA PRO A 158 -16.54 -11.99 1.02
C PRO A 158 -15.61 -12.82 0.11
N VAL A 159 -14.80 -12.16 -0.72
CA VAL A 159 -13.90 -12.82 -1.68
C VAL A 159 -12.52 -12.20 -1.78
N TYR A 160 -12.12 -11.36 -0.81
CA TYR A 160 -10.83 -10.68 -0.84
C TYR A 160 -9.65 -11.65 -0.88
N ARG A 161 -9.73 -12.75 -0.13
CA ARG A 161 -8.68 -13.78 -0.13
C ARG A 161 -8.45 -14.38 -1.53
N ALA A 162 -9.52 -14.70 -2.23
CA ALA A 162 -9.43 -15.25 -3.59
C ALA A 162 -8.87 -14.23 -4.59
N PHE A 163 -9.23 -12.96 -4.42
CA PHE A 163 -8.67 -11.84 -5.18
C PHE A 163 -7.17 -11.66 -4.88
N PHE A 164 -6.78 -11.58 -3.61
CA PHE A 164 -5.40 -11.40 -3.19
C PHE A 164 -4.50 -12.49 -3.78
N GLN A 165 -4.88 -13.75 -3.66
CA GLN A 165 -4.08 -14.89 -4.17
C GLN A 165 -3.75 -14.77 -5.65
N ARG A 166 -4.63 -14.16 -6.46
CA ARG A 166 -4.45 -14.01 -7.90
C ARG A 166 -3.77 -12.69 -8.28
N ALA A 167 -4.16 -11.60 -7.64
CA ALA A 167 -3.65 -10.27 -7.94
C ALA A 167 -2.26 -9.99 -7.33
N SER A 168 -1.81 -10.79 -6.35
CA SER A 168 -0.52 -10.62 -5.70
C SER A 168 0.68 -10.91 -6.63
N VAL A 169 0.53 -11.81 -7.63
CA VAL A 169 1.56 -12.09 -8.63
C VAL A 169 1.42 -11.10 -9.78
N LYS A 170 2.44 -10.27 -9.98
CA LYS A 170 2.42 -9.15 -10.92
C LYS A 170 2.71 -9.60 -12.35
N SER A 171 2.02 -8.96 -13.31
CA SER A 171 2.37 -9.03 -14.72
C SER A 171 3.65 -8.21 -15.01
N GLN A 172 4.22 -8.39 -16.20
CA GLN A 172 5.37 -7.58 -16.61
C GLN A 172 5.01 -6.09 -16.76
N GLU A 173 3.78 -5.77 -17.16
CA GLU A 173 3.32 -4.39 -17.24
C GLU A 173 3.18 -3.78 -15.84
N GLU A 174 2.63 -4.51 -14.87
CA GLU A 174 2.56 -4.08 -13.47
C GLU A 174 3.94 -3.91 -12.84
N LEU A 175 4.88 -4.83 -13.09
CA LEU A 175 6.27 -4.71 -12.62
C LEU A 175 6.96 -3.48 -13.20
N ALA A 176 6.68 -3.11 -14.46
CA ALA A 176 7.22 -1.89 -15.06
C ALA A 176 6.68 -0.62 -14.37
N LEU A 177 5.40 -0.58 -14.00
CA LEU A 177 4.81 0.52 -13.23
C LEU A 177 5.43 0.62 -11.83
N ILE A 178 5.57 -0.52 -11.13
CA ILE A 178 6.19 -0.58 -9.79
C ILE A 178 7.63 -0.10 -9.85
N ALA A 179 8.41 -0.53 -10.84
CA ALA A 179 9.80 -0.08 -11.01
C ALA A 179 9.90 1.43 -11.33
N HIS A 180 8.89 2.00 -11.98
CA HIS A 180 8.84 3.45 -12.23
C HIS A 180 8.43 4.21 -10.97
N ALA A 181 7.43 3.72 -10.23
CA ALA A 181 7.04 4.28 -8.94
C ALA A 181 8.21 4.25 -7.94
N ALA A 182 8.98 3.16 -7.89
CA ALA A 182 10.18 3.06 -7.04
C ALA A 182 11.25 4.09 -7.43
N TRP A 183 11.45 4.35 -8.72
CA TRP A 183 12.36 5.42 -9.16
C TRP A 183 11.86 6.81 -8.75
N ILE A 184 10.54 7.06 -8.79
CA ILE A 184 9.97 8.31 -8.27
C ILE A 184 10.24 8.43 -6.77
N GLY A 185 9.96 7.37 -5.99
CA GLY A 185 10.18 7.36 -4.55
C GLY A 185 11.65 7.49 -4.16
N GLU A 186 12.57 6.94 -4.96
CA GLU A 186 14.01 7.14 -4.79
C GLU A 186 14.39 8.62 -4.98
N SER A 187 13.78 9.27 -5.98
CA SER A 187 13.96 10.72 -6.19
C SER A 187 13.36 11.55 -5.05
N MET A 188 12.24 11.11 -4.46
CA MET A 188 11.64 11.73 -3.29
C MET A 188 12.52 11.58 -2.05
N SER A 189 13.13 10.42 -1.84
CA SER A 189 14.08 10.16 -0.75
C SER A 189 15.33 11.02 -0.88
N GLU A 190 15.82 11.21 -2.09
CA GLU A 190 16.94 12.13 -2.35
C GLU A 190 16.55 13.59 -2.11
N ALA A 191 15.34 14.01 -2.47
CA ALA A 191 14.85 15.36 -2.18
C ALA A 191 14.72 15.59 -0.66
N LEU A 192 14.29 14.57 0.10
CA LEU A 192 14.29 14.62 1.56
C LEU A 192 15.70 14.86 2.11
N ARG A 193 16.67 14.04 1.69
CA ARG A 193 18.06 14.10 2.11
C ARG A 193 18.71 15.48 1.78
N ALA A 194 18.51 15.96 0.55
CA ALA A 194 19.09 17.21 0.08
C ALA A 194 18.46 18.46 0.73
N THR A 195 17.22 18.36 1.21
CA THR A 195 16.51 19.47 1.85
C THR A 195 16.77 19.52 3.37
N ALA A 196 17.02 18.37 3.98
CA ALA A 196 17.24 18.25 5.42
C ALA A 196 18.53 18.97 5.86
N ARG A 197 18.40 20.02 6.69
CA ARG A 197 19.50 20.77 7.31
C ARG A 197 19.00 21.61 8.49
N PRO A 198 19.86 22.02 9.40
CA PRO A 198 19.47 22.91 10.49
C PRO A 198 18.75 24.18 9.99
N GLY A 199 17.67 24.57 10.67
CA GLY A 199 16.88 25.76 10.34
C GLY A 199 15.74 25.51 9.34
N VAL A 200 15.68 24.37 8.66
CA VAL A 200 14.57 23.96 7.80
C VAL A 200 13.45 23.38 8.65
N SER A 201 12.21 23.56 8.27
CA SER A 201 11.06 22.96 8.96
C SER A 201 10.66 21.59 8.40
N GLU A 202 9.98 20.77 9.20
CA GLU A 202 9.36 19.52 8.72
C GLU A 202 8.41 19.78 7.54
N ALA A 203 7.72 20.94 7.50
CA ALA A 203 6.83 21.29 6.40
C ALA A 203 7.60 21.54 5.10
N ASP A 204 8.80 22.12 5.16
CA ASP A 204 9.65 22.30 3.98
C ASP A 204 10.10 20.93 3.42
N LEU A 205 10.39 19.96 4.30
CA LEU A 205 10.72 18.59 3.90
C LEU A 205 9.56 17.92 3.16
N VAL A 206 8.36 17.95 3.77
CA VAL A 206 7.15 17.38 3.15
C VAL A 206 6.85 18.05 1.81
N ALA A 207 6.99 19.38 1.73
CA ALA A 207 6.78 20.12 0.48
C ALA A 207 7.77 19.69 -0.60
N ALA A 208 9.07 19.55 -0.29
CA ALA A 208 10.10 19.14 -1.25
C ALA A 208 9.84 17.71 -1.78
N VAL A 209 9.55 16.77 -0.88
CA VAL A 209 9.26 15.37 -1.20
C VAL A 209 8.01 15.28 -2.10
N THR A 210 6.92 15.95 -1.71
CA THR A 210 5.65 15.95 -2.45
C THR A 210 5.80 16.61 -3.83
N ALA A 211 6.47 17.77 -3.90
CA ALA A 211 6.71 18.46 -5.17
C ALA A 211 7.53 17.58 -6.13
N THR A 212 8.52 16.85 -5.62
CA THR A 212 9.32 15.92 -6.44
C THR A 212 8.44 14.82 -7.03
N CYS A 213 7.57 14.20 -6.23
CA CYS A 213 6.64 13.19 -6.72
C CYS A 213 5.79 13.69 -7.89
N PHE A 214 5.08 14.78 -7.70
CA PHE A 214 4.17 15.33 -8.71
C PHE A 214 4.91 15.85 -9.95
N SER A 215 6.11 16.43 -9.80
CA SER A 215 6.92 16.90 -10.93
C SER A 215 7.40 15.77 -11.83
N LEU A 216 7.50 14.55 -11.30
CA LEU A 216 7.88 13.34 -12.04
C LEU A 216 6.67 12.55 -12.57
N GLY A 217 5.45 13.07 -12.41
CA GLY A 217 4.21 12.44 -12.89
C GLY A 217 3.68 11.34 -11.95
N GLY A 218 4.23 11.23 -10.75
CA GLY A 218 3.72 10.35 -9.71
C GLY A 218 2.58 10.97 -8.91
N TYR A 219 2.06 10.19 -8.00
CA TYR A 219 1.10 10.61 -6.99
C TYR A 219 1.57 10.14 -5.61
N THR A 220 1.31 10.92 -4.59
CA THR A 220 1.44 10.52 -3.19
C THR A 220 0.25 11.06 -2.41
N ALA A 221 -0.37 10.22 -1.61
CA ALA A 221 -1.45 10.63 -0.73
C ALA A 221 -0.91 11.24 0.56
N GLU A 222 0.23 10.74 1.02
CA GLU A 222 0.81 11.10 2.32
C GLU A 222 2.33 10.94 2.32
N VAL A 223 2.98 11.68 3.21
CA VAL A 223 4.37 11.49 3.63
C VAL A 223 4.34 11.42 5.15
N LEU A 224 4.63 10.26 5.71
CA LEU A 224 4.83 10.15 7.15
C LEU A 224 6.21 10.72 7.49
N LEU A 225 6.28 11.58 8.50
CA LEU A 225 7.52 12.24 8.85
C LEU A 225 7.51 12.75 10.29
N GLY A 226 8.63 12.55 10.96
CA GLY A 226 8.93 13.18 12.22
C GLY A 226 10.42 13.35 12.40
N SER A 227 10.82 14.22 13.32
CA SER A 227 12.22 14.54 13.55
C SER A 227 12.56 14.81 15.00
N GLY A 228 13.79 14.58 15.37
CA GLY A 228 14.32 14.87 16.70
C GLY A 228 15.60 14.11 17.01
N PRO A 229 16.29 14.47 18.12
CA PRO A 229 17.48 13.73 18.54
C PRO A 229 17.13 12.35 19.11
N GLU A 230 15.91 12.18 19.60
CA GLU A 230 15.38 10.95 20.22
C GLU A 230 13.98 10.64 19.67
N TYR A 231 13.87 10.51 18.36
CA TYR A 231 12.58 10.24 17.73
C TYR A 231 12.41 8.73 17.51
N VAL A 232 11.33 8.16 18.03
CA VAL A 232 11.07 6.71 18.07
C VAL A 232 9.81 6.29 17.32
N GLY A 233 9.39 7.07 16.37
CA GLY A 233 8.20 6.75 15.60
C GLY A 233 8.15 7.51 14.28
N TRP A 234 7.17 7.18 13.51
CA TRP A 234 6.81 7.94 12.32
C TRP A 234 5.28 7.87 12.17
N GLY A 235 4.72 8.91 11.63
CA GLY A 235 3.30 9.05 11.41
C GLY A 235 3.04 10.32 10.62
N PRO A 236 1.78 10.62 10.36
CA PRO A 236 1.42 11.89 9.76
C PRO A 236 2.00 13.03 10.62
N PRO A 237 2.68 14.02 10.01
CA PRO A 237 3.25 15.13 10.76
C PRO A 237 2.19 15.82 11.64
N ALA A 238 2.48 15.97 12.93
CA ALA A 238 1.50 16.42 13.91
C ALA A 238 0.85 17.78 13.57
N TRP A 239 1.59 18.67 12.92
CA TRP A 239 1.11 19.98 12.49
C TRP A 239 0.05 19.92 11.37
N GLN A 240 -0.10 18.80 10.66
CA GLN A 240 -1.16 18.62 9.66
C GLN A 240 -2.54 18.43 10.31
N TYR A 241 -2.59 17.91 11.52
CA TYR A 241 -3.83 17.55 12.23
C TYR A 241 -4.03 18.31 13.54
N ARG A 242 -3.00 19.00 14.02
CA ARG A 242 -3.03 19.79 15.26
C ARG A 242 -2.68 21.24 14.96
N ALA A 243 -3.30 22.18 15.64
CA ALA A 243 -2.98 23.60 15.54
C ALA A 243 -1.64 23.90 16.25
N GLN A 244 -0.55 23.48 15.65
CA GLN A 244 0.81 23.71 16.12
C GLN A 244 1.74 24.00 14.93
N PRO A 245 2.84 24.77 15.12
CA PRO A 245 3.81 24.98 14.05
C PRO A 245 4.59 23.69 13.74
N PRO A 246 5.05 23.52 12.47
CA PRO A 246 6.01 22.49 12.13
C PRO A 246 7.29 22.65 12.96
N ARG A 247 7.93 21.53 13.32
CA ARG A 247 9.21 21.55 14.02
C ARG A 247 10.32 22.08 13.10
N ILE A 248 11.24 22.85 13.67
CA ILE A 248 12.46 23.31 12.99
C ILE A 248 13.60 22.35 13.32
N LEU A 249 14.27 21.86 12.31
CA LEU A 249 15.38 20.93 12.40
C LEU A 249 16.62 21.58 13.02
N ARG A 250 17.38 20.77 13.74
CA ARG A 250 18.62 21.17 14.43
C ARG A 250 19.74 20.20 14.11
N ASP A 251 20.95 20.61 14.34
CA ASP A 251 22.10 19.72 14.32
C ASP A 251 21.94 18.61 15.38
N GLY A 252 22.31 17.38 15.04
CA GLY A 252 22.07 16.19 15.87
C GLY A 252 20.69 15.58 15.75
N ASP A 253 19.76 16.12 14.94
CA ASP A 253 18.47 15.51 14.70
C ASP A 253 18.56 14.35 13.72
N LEU A 254 17.70 13.37 13.95
CA LEU A 254 17.30 12.37 12.95
C LEU A 254 15.95 12.73 12.37
N VAL A 255 15.78 12.61 11.06
CA VAL A 255 14.49 12.60 10.37
C VAL A 255 14.14 11.15 10.05
N LEU A 256 13.00 10.68 10.53
CA LEU A 256 12.38 9.42 10.12
C LEU A 256 11.19 9.73 9.22
N SER A 257 11.13 9.06 8.09
CA SER A 257 10.04 9.25 7.12
C SER A 257 9.65 7.93 6.46
N GLU A 258 8.39 7.82 6.14
CA GLU A 258 7.87 6.82 5.20
C GLU A 258 7.29 7.56 4.00
N ILE A 259 7.81 7.24 2.83
CA ILE A 259 7.48 7.91 1.58
C ILE A 259 6.73 6.93 0.69
N PHE A 260 5.53 7.32 0.28
CA PHE A 260 4.68 6.55 -0.64
C PHE A 260 4.75 7.17 -2.02
N ALA A 261 5.17 6.40 -3.01
CA ALA A 261 5.18 6.84 -4.39
C ALA A 261 4.30 5.93 -5.23
N LEU A 262 3.34 6.51 -5.95
CA LEU A 262 2.41 5.78 -6.80
C LEU A 262 2.58 6.20 -8.25
N TYR A 263 2.52 5.22 -9.15
CA TYR A 263 2.41 5.44 -10.58
C TYR A 263 1.49 4.39 -11.19
N GLY A 264 0.45 4.81 -11.92
CA GLY A 264 -0.56 3.89 -12.45
C GLY A 264 -1.22 3.01 -11.38
N LEU A 265 -1.45 3.55 -10.19
CA LEU A 265 -1.99 2.88 -8.99
C LEU A 265 -1.08 1.81 -8.37
N MET A 266 0.12 1.63 -8.87
CA MET A 266 1.11 0.79 -8.22
C MET A 266 1.90 1.62 -7.21
N GLU A 267 1.80 1.21 -5.96
CA GLU A 267 2.47 1.85 -4.84
C GLU A 267 3.85 1.26 -4.60
N THR A 268 4.77 2.11 -4.20
CA THR A 268 6.05 1.73 -3.60
C THR A 268 6.27 2.54 -2.32
N GLN A 269 6.93 1.92 -1.36
CA GLN A 269 7.25 2.52 -0.07
C GLN A 269 8.76 2.63 0.10
N HIS A 270 9.20 3.67 0.83
CA HIS A 270 10.59 3.99 1.11
C HIS A 270 10.69 4.43 2.56
N GLN A 271 11.31 3.58 3.39
CA GLN A 271 11.57 3.85 4.79
C GLN A 271 12.86 4.65 4.90
N ALA A 272 12.77 5.95 5.14
CA ALA A 272 13.91 6.86 5.05
C ALA A 272 14.33 7.37 6.43
N ALA A 273 15.61 7.20 6.76
CA ALA A 273 16.25 7.78 7.92
C ALA A 273 17.38 8.72 7.47
N VAL A 274 17.32 10.01 7.85
CA VAL A 274 18.30 11.03 7.47
C VAL A 274 18.90 11.67 8.73
N ALA A 275 20.20 11.51 8.93
CA ALA A 275 20.96 12.13 10.02
C ALA A 275 21.36 13.56 9.63
N ILE A 276 21.17 14.51 10.55
CA ILE A 276 21.56 15.92 10.40
C ILE A 276 22.77 16.19 11.29
N GLY A 277 23.94 16.33 10.68
CA GLY A 277 25.20 16.41 11.44
C GLY A 277 25.53 15.09 12.15
N GLU A 278 26.11 15.16 13.34
CA GLU A 278 26.44 13.99 14.16
C GLU A 278 25.21 13.59 15.00
N VAL A 279 24.76 12.35 14.86
CA VAL A 279 23.67 11.77 15.65
C VAL A 279 24.21 10.79 16.68
N HIS A 280 23.37 10.39 17.65
CA HIS A 280 23.75 9.47 18.72
C HIS A 280 24.21 8.12 18.18
N ASP A 281 25.24 7.50 18.80
CA ASP A 281 25.82 6.21 18.37
C ASP A 281 24.79 5.07 18.28
N ASP A 282 23.78 5.06 19.16
CA ASP A 282 22.71 4.07 19.11
C ASP A 282 21.85 4.19 17.84
N ILE A 283 21.78 5.33 17.18
CA ILE A 283 21.11 5.48 15.88
C ILE A 283 21.91 4.75 14.80
N HIS A 284 23.24 4.89 14.79
CA HIS A 284 24.10 4.14 13.87
C HIS A 284 24.02 2.63 14.12
N ARG A 285 24.03 2.21 15.40
CA ARG A 285 23.84 0.83 15.81
C ARG A 285 22.47 0.30 15.37
N ALA A 286 21.40 1.05 15.58
CA ALA A 286 20.04 0.69 15.17
C ALA A 286 19.93 0.54 13.67
N ALA A 287 20.52 1.46 12.90
CA ALA A 287 20.55 1.40 11.43
C ALA A 287 21.30 0.16 10.93
N ALA A 288 22.41 -0.20 11.57
CA ALA A 288 23.17 -1.42 11.21
C ALA A 288 22.35 -2.70 11.45
N VAL A 289 21.63 -2.78 12.57
CA VAL A 289 20.75 -3.93 12.89
C VAL A 289 19.57 -3.97 11.90
N ALA A 290 18.91 -2.84 11.64
CA ALA A 290 17.83 -2.76 10.66
C ALA A 290 18.33 -3.17 9.25
N ARG A 291 19.55 -2.78 8.86
CA ARG A 291 20.18 -3.22 7.61
C ARG A 291 20.41 -4.73 7.56
N SER A 292 20.90 -5.33 8.64
CA SER A 292 21.05 -6.79 8.73
C SER A 292 19.72 -7.52 8.61
N SER A 293 18.65 -6.97 9.23
CA SER A 293 17.28 -7.46 9.09
C SER A 293 16.79 -7.39 7.64
N TYR A 294 17.02 -6.26 6.97
CA TYR A 294 16.67 -6.06 5.57
C TYR A 294 17.34 -7.09 4.64
N GLU A 295 18.65 -7.32 4.82
CA GLU A 295 19.43 -8.26 4.01
C GLU A 295 19.02 -9.72 4.26
N ALA A 296 18.74 -10.08 5.53
CA ALA A 296 18.20 -11.39 5.88
C ALA A 296 16.83 -11.63 5.22
N GLY A 297 15.95 -10.61 5.25
CA GLY A 297 14.66 -10.64 4.55
C GLY A 297 14.80 -10.84 3.05
N LEU A 298 15.69 -10.09 2.38
CA LEU A 298 15.95 -10.25 0.95
C LEU A 298 16.43 -11.66 0.61
N SER A 299 17.30 -12.24 1.41
CA SER A 299 17.79 -13.62 1.20
C SER A 299 16.68 -14.65 1.35
N ALA A 300 15.72 -14.42 2.24
CA ALA A 300 14.57 -15.30 2.47
C ALA A 300 13.42 -15.07 1.47
N LEU A 301 13.37 -13.92 0.79
CA LEU A 301 12.27 -13.53 -0.12
C LEU A 301 12.40 -14.22 -1.48
N ARG A 302 12.15 -15.53 -1.53
CA ARG A 302 12.34 -16.36 -2.72
C ARG A 302 11.27 -17.42 -2.86
N VAL A 303 11.13 -17.94 -4.08
CA VAL A 303 10.26 -19.09 -4.35
C VAL A 303 10.70 -20.29 -3.51
N GLY A 304 9.72 -21.01 -2.97
CA GLY A 304 9.94 -22.18 -2.09
C GLY A 304 9.88 -21.85 -0.60
N ASN A 305 9.97 -20.57 -0.24
CA ASN A 305 9.73 -20.10 1.13
C ASN A 305 8.28 -19.62 1.29
N THR A 306 7.88 -19.46 2.54
CA THR A 306 6.62 -18.83 2.94
C THR A 306 6.87 -17.39 3.41
N PHE A 307 5.78 -16.61 3.52
CA PHE A 307 5.84 -15.27 4.12
C PHE A 307 6.38 -15.34 5.57
N GLY A 308 6.01 -16.39 6.31
CA GLY A 308 6.51 -16.61 7.66
C GLY A 308 8.02 -16.77 7.75
N ASP A 309 8.64 -17.43 6.77
CA ASP A 309 10.09 -17.60 6.70
C ASP A 309 10.81 -16.25 6.53
N VAL A 310 10.22 -15.32 5.78
CA VAL A 310 10.75 -13.95 5.62
C VAL A 310 10.66 -13.18 6.93
N VAL A 311 9.51 -13.24 7.62
CA VAL A 311 9.32 -12.57 8.92
C VAL A 311 10.35 -13.09 9.94
N ASP A 312 10.52 -14.41 10.04
CA ASP A 312 11.49 -15.03 10.98
C ASP A 312 12.94 -14.64 10.64
N ALA A 313 13.28 -14.57 9.36
CA ALA A 313 14.61 -14.15 8.91
C ALA A 313 14.88 -12.67 9.24
N MET A 314 13.91 -11.80 9.02
CA MET A 314 14.04 -10.38 9.34
C MET A 314 14.11 -10.12 10.85
N GLU A 315 13.41 -10.91 11.65
CA GLU A 315 13.37 -10.76 13.10
C GLU A 315 14.67 -11.20 13.78
N ALA A 316 15.37 -12.18 13.24
CA ALA A 316 16.53 -12.79 13.89
C ALA A 316 17.63 -11.78 14.30
N PRO A 317 18.07 -10.83 13.44
CA PRO A 317 19.05 -9.81 13.84
C PRO A 317 18.56 -8.86 14.93
N LEU A 318 17.24 -8.57 14.98
CA LEU A 318 16.65 -7.72 16.02
C LEU A 318 16.70 -8.39 17.39
N LEU A 319 16.36 -9.68 17.45
CA LEU A 319 16.43 -10.49 18.68
C LEU A 319 17.88 -10.64 19.17
N GLU A 320 18.83 -10.90 18.26
CA GLU A 320 20.25 -11.04 18.60
C GLU A 320 20.83 -9.75 19.17
N ALA A 321 20.46 -8.61 18.58
CA ALA A 321 20.94 -7.30 19.03
C ALA A 321 20.35 -6.84 20.37
N GLY A 322 19.21 -7.41 20.80
CA GLY A 322 18.49 -7.02 22.01
C GLY A 322 17.86 -5.63 21.90
N GLY A 323 17.58 -5.17 20.70
CA GLY A 323 16.83 -3.94 20.43
C GLY A 323 15.31 -4.17 20.50
N TRP A 324 14.55 -3.10 20.39
CA TRP A 324 13.12 -3.16 20.20
C TRP A 324 12.75 -2.50 18.86
N HIS A 325 11.53 -2.75 18.35
CA HIS A 325 11.11 -2.22 17.05
C HIS A 325 9.62 -1.82 17.06
N VAL A 326 9.21 -1.05 16.06
CA VAL A 326 7.81 -0.71 15.78
C VAL A 326 7.33 -1.57 14.61
N HIS A 327 6.10 -2.03 14.68
CA HIS A 327 5.46 -2.87 13.67
C HIS A 327 4.85 -2.07 12.51
N PRO A 328 4.73 -2.69 11.33
CA PRO A 328 5.17 -4.04 10.95
C PRO A 328 6.65 -4.10 10.56
N LEU A 329 7.19 -5.32 10.35
CA LEU A 329 8.49 -5.55 9.73
C LEU A 329 8.39 -5.66 8.21
N VAL A 330 7.28 -6.22 7.74
CA VAL A 330 7.04 -6.50 6.32
C VAL A 330 5.56 -6.68 6.07
N HIS A 331 5.07 -6.18 4.95
CA HIS A 331 3.73 -6.49 4.46
C HIS A 331 3.67 -6.53 2.93
N SER A 332 2.62 -7.16 2.39
CA SER A 332 2.41 -7.19 0.93
C SER A 332 1.97 -5.84 0.40
N LEU A 333 2.31 -5.58 -0.87
CA LEU A 333 1.88 -4.41 -1.63
C LEU A 333 1.14 -4.82 -2.90
N ASN A 334 0.14 -4.01 -3.28
CA ASN A 334 -0.54 -4.08 -4.57
C ASN A 334 -1.13 -5.47 -4.93
N PRO A 335 -1.98 -6.12 -4.12
CA PRO A 335 -2.74 -5.58 -2.99
C PRO A 335 -2.12 -5.85 -1.62
N TYR A 336 -2.68 -5.20 -0.59
CA TYR A 336 -2.39 -5.51 0.81
C TYR A 336 -2.98 -6.86 1.21
N GLY A 337 -2.35 -7.52 2.19
CA GLY A 337 -2.81 -8.80 2.72
C GLY A 337 -1.95 -9.28 3.87
N PRO A 338 -0.99 -10.19 3.65
CA PRO A 338 -0.05 -10.62 4.67
C PRO A 338 0.72 -9.46 5.30
N ILE A 339 0.83 -9.50 6.64
CA ILE A 339 1.55 -8.49 7.43
C ILE A 339 2.31 -9.18 8.56
N GLY A 340 3.60 -8.88 8.70
CA GLY A 340 4.53 -9.49 9.63
C GLY A 340 4.82 -8.58 10.82
N PHE A 341 4.53 -9.07 12.02
CA PHE A 341 4.72 -8.32 13.25
C PHE A 341 5.92 -8.77 14.10
N GLY A 342 6.46 -9.97 13.90
CA GLY A 342 7.57 -10.49 14.68
C GLY A 342 7.21 -10.77 16.16
N ARG A 343 8.24 -11.14 16.95
CA ARG A 343 8.16 -11.44 18.39
C ARG A 343 9.16 -10.62 19.20
N ALA A 344 10.03 -9.84 18.54
CA ALA A 344 10.94 -8.94 19.23
C ALA A 344 10.15 -7.89 20.02
N PRO A 345 10.70 -7.36 21.12
CA PRO A 345 10.01 -6.34 21.90
C PRO A 345 9.58 -5.16 21.04
N GLY A 346 8.40 -4.64 21.33
CA GLY A 346 7.88 -3.42 20.71
C GLY A 346 8.04 -2.19 21.59
N ILE A 347 7.17 -1.20 21.42
CA ILE A 347 7.20 0.07 22.16
C ILE A 347 7.05 -0.12 23.67
N GLU A 348 6.51 -1.24 24.13
CA GLU A 348 6.43 -1.62 25.55
C GLU A 348 7.81 -1.75 26.22
N ALA A 349 8.88 -1.85 25.45
CA ALA A 349 10.25 -1.78 25.95
C ALA A 349 10.60 -0.40 26.55
N LEU A 350 9.86 0.67 26.19
CA LEU A 350 10.04 1.97 26.79
C LEU A 350 9.32 2.07 28.15
N PRO A 351 9.98 2.54 29.22
CA PRO A 351 9.35 2.68 30.53
C PRO A 351 8.09 3.53 30.53
N GLU A 352 8.02 4.53 29.65
CA GLU A 352 6.87 5.41 29.50
C GLU A 352 5.66 4.72 28.95
N ALA A 353 5.84 3.63 28.20
CA ALA A 353 4.74 2.84 27.63
C ALA A 353 3.84 2.22 28.72
N ALA A 354 4.35 2.00 29.93
CA ALA A 354 3.57 1.53 31.08
C ALA A 354 2.42 2.46 31.49
N ARG A 355 2.39 3.70 31.00
CA ARG A 355 1.30 4.67 31.21
C ARG A 355 0.07 4.38 30.35
N TYR A 356 0.22 3.58 29.30
CA TYR A 356 -0.87 3.22 28.40
C TYR A 356 -1.54 1.94 28.89
N ALA A 357 -2.88 1.90 28.81
CA ALA A 357 -3.67 0.87 29.47
C ALA A 357 -3.40 -0.55 28.92
N HIS A 358 -3.09 -0.65 27.64
CA HIS A 358 -2.87 -1.94 27.00
C HIS A 358 -2.11 -1.77 25.68
N ILE A 359 -1.02 -2.49 25.57
CA ILE A 359 -0.27 -2.65 24.31
C ILE A 359 -0.14 -4.16 24.11
N ALA A 360 -0.85 -4.69 23.12
CA ALA A 360 -0.79 -6.10 22.79
C ALA A 360 0.04 -6.30 21.51
N PRO A 361 0.92 -7.31 21.48
CA PRO A 361 1.55 -7.69 20.23
C PRO A 361 0.49 -8.21 19.25
N LEU A 362 0.60 -7.82 18.01
CA LEU A 362 -0.26 -8.30 16.94
C LEU A 362 0.35 -9.57 16.32
N PRO A 363 -0.45 -10.61 16.04
CA PRO A 363 0.05 -11.80 15.38
C PRO A 363 0.34 -11.53 13.90
N THR A 364 1.40 -12.12 13.38
CA THR A 364 1.66 -12.14 11.94
C THR A 364 0.50 -12.81 11.20
N VAL A 365 -0.04 -12.12 10.21
CA VAL A 365 -1.16 -12.60 9.37
C VAL A 365 -0.60 -13.16 8.07
N GLY A 366 -1.08 -14.32 7.64
CA GLY A 366 -0.72 -14.94 6.37
C GLY A 366 0.66 -15.60 6.35
N ARG A 367 1.18 -16.06 7.51
CA ARG A 367 2.48 -16.76 7.61
C ARG A 367 2.64 -17.91 6.62
N GLU A 368 1.54 -18.60 6.34
CA GLU A 368 1.49 -19.78 5.47
C GLU A 368 1.50 -19.46 3.97
N LEU A 369 1.45 -18.17 3.57
CA LEU A 369 1.44 -17.79 2.17
C LEU A 369 2.71 -18.28 1.46
N PRO A 370 2.60 -19.17 0.46
CA PRO A 370 3.74 -19.55 -0.37
C PRO A 370 4.17 -18.38 -1.25
N LEU A 371 5.47 -18.08 -1.24
CA LEU A 371 6.00 -17.01 -2.08
C LEU A 371 6.09 -17.42 -3.54
N GLN A 372 5.65 -16.54 -4.44
CA GLN A 372 5.71 -16.70 -5.87
C GLN A 372 6.49 -15.54 -6.49
N ALA A 373 7.29 -15.81 -7.51
CA ALA A 373 8.04 -14.79 -8.22
C ALA A 373 7.12 -13.69 -8.75
N GLY A 374 7.50 -12.43 -8.58
CA GLY A 374 6.71 -11.27 -8.95
C GLY A 374 5.73 -10.77 -7.89
N MET A 375 5.59 -11.43 -6.74
CA MET A 375 4.91 -10.82 -5.59
C MET A 375 5.70 -9.62 -5.06
N CYS A 376 4.99 -8.59 -4.59
CA CYS A 376 5.56 -7.34 -4.14
C CYS A 376 5.31 -7.13 -2.64
N PHE A 377 6.35 -6.68 -1.91
CA PHE A 377 6.29 -6.40 -0.48
C PHE A 377 6.96 -5.08 -0.14
N ALA A 378 6.54 -4.46 0.96
CA ALA A 378 7.29 -3.42 1.65
C ALA A 378 8.08 -4.07 2.79
N PHE A 379 9.37 -3.81 2.86
CA PHE A 379 10.22 -4.14 3.99
C PHE A 379 10.41 -2.88 4.84
N GLU A 380 10.13 -2.99 6.14
CA GLU A 380 10.16 -1.89 7.09
C GLU A 380 10.99 -2.21 8.33
N PRO A 381 12.16 -2.86 8.18
CA PRO A 381 12.97 -3.16 9.34
C PRO A 381 13.41 -1.87 10.01
N ASN A 382 13.15 -1.82 11.29
CA ASN A 382 13.57 -0.75 12.18
C ASN A 382 14.09 -1.35 13.48
N CYS A 383 14.94 -0.63 14.15
CA CYS A 383 15.49 -1.04 15.44
C CYS A 383 15.66 0.19 16.31
N ALA A 384 15.51 0.00 17.62
CA ALA A 384 15.75 1.06 18.59
C ALA A 384 16.49 0.53 19.81
N PHE A 385 17.35 1.38 20.36
CA PHE A 385 17.99 1.23 21.67
C PHE A 385 17.62 2.42 22.54
N GLY A 386 16.93 2.17 23.65
CA GLY A 386 16.28 3.26 24.38
C GLY A 386 15.35 4.04 23.47
N ARG A 387 15.58 5.35 23.31
CA ARG A 387 14.76 6.24 22.46
C ARG A 387 15.43 6.60 21.13
N HIS A 388 16.49 5.90 20.75
CA HIS A 388 17.22 6.13 19.52
C HIS A 388 16.88 5.03 18.49
N MET A 389 16.12 5.40 17.47
CA MET A 389 15.60 4.49 16.45
C MET A 389 16.18 4.82 15.08
N ALA A 390 16.36 3.81 14.26
CA ALA A 390 16.50 3.97 12.81
C ALA A 390 15.49 3.08 12.10
N ASN A 391 14.87 3.62 11.05
CA ASN A 391 13.93 2.95 10.17
C ASN A 391 14.49 3.00 8.75
N ILE A 392 14.67 1.85 8.14
CA ILE A 392 15.15 1.74 6.77
C ILE A 392 14.32 0.70 6.02
N GLY A 393 14.41 0.67 4.73
CA GLY A 393 13.74 -0.34 3.92
C GLY A 393 13.07 0.21 2.69
N GLY A 394 12.18 -0.57 2.13
CA GLY A 394 11.47 -0.17 0.92
C GLY A 394 10.85 -1.34 0.19
N THR A 395 10.48 -1.10 -1.06
CA THR A 395 9.76 -2.05 -1.89
C THR A 395 10.70 -3.13 -2.44
N VAL A 396 10.25 -4.37 -2.33
CA VAL A 396 10.98 -5.56 -2.76
C VAL A 396 10.08 -6.51 -3.57
N ILE A 397 10.67 -7.24 -4.50
CA ILE A 397 9.96 -8.22 -5.35
C ILE A 397 10.52 -9.61 -5.05
N VAL A 398 9.64 -10.60 -4.94
CA VAL A 398 10.02 -12.01 -4.80
C VAL A 398 10.74 -12.48 -6.06
N GLY A 399 11.95 -12.99 -5.89
CA GLY A 399 12.74 -13.58 -6.97
C GLY A 399 12.78 -15.12 -6.91
N ALA A 400 13.47 -15.71 -7.85
CA ALA A 400 13.66 -17.18 -7.89
C ALA A 400 14.55 -17.64 -6.72
N ASP A 401 15.69 -16.97 -6.51
CA ASP A 401 16.73 -17.37 -5.54
C ASP A 401 16.84 -16.41 -4.35
N ALA A 402 16.47 -15.15 -4.53
CA ALA A 402 16.46 -14.11 -3.52
C ALA A 402 15.53 -12.95 -3.96
N GLY A 403 15.13 -12.09 -3.02
CA GLY A 403 14.36 -10.88 -3.32
C GLY A 403 15.17 -9.85 -4.11
N THR A 404 14.47 -9.04 -4.88
CA THR A 404 15.04 -7.90 -5.59
C THR A 404 14.61 -6.61 -4.91
N ALA A 405 15.57 -5.82 -4.42
CA ALA A 405 15.35 -4.49 -3.90
C ALA A 405 15.10 -3.48 -5.03
N LEU A 406 14.12 -2.60 -4.86
CA LEU A 406 13.83 -1.52 -5.81
C LEU A 406 14.33 -0.15 -5.32
N ASN A 407 14.81 -0.08 -4.09
CA ASN A 407 15.29 1.12 -3.40
C ASN A 407 16.77 0.99 -3.08
N GLU A 408 17.48 2.11 -3.04
CA GLU A 408 18.87 2.19 -2.63
C GLU A 408 19.07 3.14 -1.44
N ASN A 409 18.62 4.38 -1.55
CA ASN A 409 18.80 5.41 -0.51
C ASN A 409 18.16 5.00 0.82
N SER A 410 16.91 4.57 0.77
CA SER A 410 16.14 4.20 1.97
C SER A 410 16.59 2.87 2.62
N THR A 411 17.54 2.16 2.04
CA THR A 411 18.09 0.92 2.62
C THR A 411 19.25 1.13 3.59
N ARG A 412 19.57 2.37 3.92
CA ARG A 412 20.65 2.77 4.83
C ARG A 412 20.32 4.07 5.55
N LEU A 413 21.02 4.32 6.66
CA LEU A 413 21.03 5.66 7.25
C LEU A 413 21.68 6.63 6.25
N MET A 414 20.93 7.62 5.80
CA MET A 414 21.42 8.68 4.93
C MET A 414 22.00 9.81 5.77
N GLN A 415 22.97 10.53 5.21
CA GLN A 415 23.52 11.75 5.77
C GLN A 415 22.97 12.94 5.00
N ALA A 416 22.41 13.93 5.69
CA ALA A 416 22.05 15.21 5.09
C ALA A 416 23.27 15.91 4.49
N ASP A 417 23.05 16.73 3.46
CA ASP A 417 24.12 17.58 2.91
C ASP A 417 24.53 18.62 3.95
N ALA A 418 25.84 18.92 3.99
CA ALA A 418 26.44 19.88 4.94
C ALA A 418 26.03 21.33 4.64
#